data_d23d2c7c34501ea8807d4fc5908f6bee
#
_entry.id   d23d2c7c34501ea8807d4fc5908f6bee
#
_cell.length_a   1.000
_cell.length_b   1.000
_cell.length_c   1.000
_cell.angle_alpha   90.00
_cell.angle_beta   90.00
_cell.angle_gamma   90.00
#
_symmetry.space_group_name_H-M   'P 1'
#
loop_
_entity.id
_entity.type
_entity.pdbx_description
1 polymer ?
#
loop_
_entity_poly.entity_id
_entity_poly.type
_entity_poly.pdbx_seq_one_letter_code
_entity_poly.pdbx_strand_id
1 'polypeptide(L)' 'DVYMLRFDYIQMNDIMRMLKMNDFSIRKNDYQDDKCIIECEVVRSKSNEAASQLKTIQNVEVNFLKTI' A
#
# COMPACT_ATOMS: atom_id res chain seq x y z
N ASP A 1 7.62 -6.79 6.11
CA ASP A 1 6.42 -7.35 5.49
C ASP A 1 6.12 -6.63 4.17
N VAL A 2 5.66 -7.38 3.21
CA VAL A 2 5.33 -6.86 1.88
C VAL A 2 3.82 -6.94 1.67
N TYR A 3 3.24 -5.83 1.26
CA TYR A 3 1.81 -5.71 0.99
C TYR A 3 1.57 -5.26 -0.44
N MET A 4 0.48 -5.72 -1.03
CA MET A 4 0.02 -5.26 -2.32
C MET A 4 -1.22 -4.40 -2.13
N LEU A 5 -1.21 -3.20 -2.70
CA LEU A 5 -2.34 -2.27 -2.66
C LEU A 5 -2.92 -2.14 -4.05
N ARG A 6 -4.24 -2.23 -4.15
CA ARG A 6 -4.96 -2.01 -5.40
C ARG A 6 -6.03 -0.96 -5.17
N PHE A 7 -6.01 0.08 -5.99
CA PHE A 7 -6.90 1.23 -5.81
C PHE A 7 -7.10 1.98 -7.11
N ASP A 8 -8.09 2.87 -7.15
CA ASP A 8 -8.35 3.70 -8.32
C ASP A 8 -7.28 4.76 -8.49
N TYR A 9 -6.96 5.08 -9.73
CA TYR A 9 -5.95 6.10 -10.05
C TYR A 9 -6.19 7.42 -9.34
N ILE A 10 -7.46 7.80 -9.18
CA ILE A 10 -7.83 9.05 -8.52
C ILE A 10 -7.32 9.14 -7.08
N GLN A 11 -7.06 8.01 -6.45
CA GLN A 11 -6.57 7.96 -5.07
C GLN A 11 -5.04 7.97 -4.98
N MET A 12 -4.35 8.03 -6.12
CA MET A 12 -2.89 7.88 -6.17
C MET A 12 -2.16 8.86 -5.24
N ASN A 13 -2.53 10.14 -5.28
CA ASN A 13 -1.84 11.14 -4.47
C ASN A 13 -2.00 10.89 -2.98
N ASP A 14 -3.20 10.53 -2.56
CA ASP A 14 -3.48 10.25 -1.15
C ASP A 14 -2.72 9.01 -0.68
N ILE A 15 -2.72 7.96 -1.49
CA ILE A 15 -2.01 6.72 -1.17
C ILE A 15 -0.51 6.97 -1.08
N MET A 16 0.06 7.67 -2.04
CA MET A 16 1.49 7.95 -2.05
C MET A 16 1.91 8.79 -0.84
N ARG A 17 1.09 9.77 -0.47
CA ARG A 17 1.36 10.58 0.72
C ARG A 17 1.36 9.73 1.98
N MET A 18 0.37 8.86 2.11
CA MET A 18 0.28 7.99 3.28
C MET A 18 1.46 7.03 3.36
N LEU A 19 1.87 6.45 2.23
CA LEU A 19 3.02 5.55 2.19
C LEU A 19 4.30 6.27 2.65
N LYS A 20 4.49 7.50 2.19
CA LYS A 20 5.67 8.29 2.59
C LYS A 20 5.63 8.65 4.06
N MET A 21 4.47 9.00 4.59
CA MET A 21 4.33 9.38 5.99
C MET A 21 4.59 8.22 6.95
N ASN A 22 4.36 7.01 6.50
CA ASN A 22 4.52 5.81 7.34
C ASN A 22 5.78 5.00 7.00
N ASP A 23 6.71 5.61 6.29
CA ASP A 23 8.01 4.99 5.95
C ASP A 23 7.89 3.67 5.17
N PHE A 24 6.89 3.58 4.31
CA PHE A 24 6.78 2.45 3.40
C PHE A 24 7.76 2.61 2.24
N SER A 25 8.38 1.51 1.84
CA SER A 25 9.21 1.48 0.64
C SER A 25 8.41 0.89 -0.51
N ILE A 26 8.36 1.58 -1.63
CA ILE A 26 7.64 1.10 -2.81
C ILE A 26 8.56 0.18 -3.61
N ARG A 27 8.13 -1.06 -3.82
CA ARG A 27 8.90 -2.05 -4.58
C ARG A 27 8.47 -2.12 -6.03
N LYS A 28 7.16 -1.97 -6.28
CA LYS A 28 6.59 -2.03 -7.62
C LYS A 28 5.44 -1.05 -7.73
N ASN A 29 5.27 -0.51 -8.93
CA ASN A 29 4.15 0.36 -9.24
C ASN A 29 3.68 0.00 -10.64
N ASP A 30 2.45 -0.45 -10.77
CA ASP A 30 1.89 -0.91 -12.03
C ASP A 30 0.47 -0.39 -12.22
N TYR A 31 -0.02 -0.46 -13.44
CA TYR A 31 -1.38 -0.06 -13.81
C TYR A 31 -2.05 -1.20 -14.53
N GLN A 32 -3.30 -1.49 -14.15
CA GLN A 32 -4.06 -2.55 -14.78
C GLN A 32 -5.54 -2.22 -14.74
N ASP A 33 -6.17 -2.08 -15.90
CA ASP A 33 -7.62 -1.83 -16.02
C ASP A 33 -8.08 -0.64 -15.17
N ASP A 34 -7.44 0.52 -15.34
CA ASP A 34 -7.73 1.75 -14.59
C ASP A 34 -7.44 1.68 -13.10
N LYS A 35 -6.84 0.60 -12.66
CA LYS A 35 -6.43 0.44 -11.27
C LYS A 35 -4.92 0.61 -11.14
N CYS A 36 -4.52 1.17 -10.01
CA CYS A 36 -3.11 1.23 -9.64
C CYS A 36 -2.81 0.08 -8.71
N ILE A 37 -1.69 -0.58 -8.96
CA ILE A 37 -1.23 -1.68 -8.12
C ILE A 37 0.15 -1.33 -7.62
N ILE A 38 0.29 -1.23 -6.29
CA ILE A 38 1.55 -0.90 -5.66
C ILE A 38 1.95 -2.03 -4.73
N GLU A 39 3.17 -2.51 -4.89
CA GLU A 39 3.77 -3.44 -3.97
C GLU A 39 4.66 -2.63 -3.04
N CYS A 40 4.37 -2.65 -1.75
CA CYS A 40 5.10 -1.86 -0.77
C CYS A 40 5.62 -2.73 0.37
N GLU A 41 6.65 -2.23 1.00
CA GLU A 41 7.36 -2.93 2.06
C GLU A 41 7.38 -2.07 3.31
N VAL A 42 7.12 -2.67 4.46
CA VAL A 42 7.13 -1.97 5.74
C VAL A 42 7.94 -2.77 6.76
N VAL A 43 8.62 -2.05 7.64
CA VAL A 43 9.37 -2.66 8.74
C VAL A 43 8.43 -3.51 9.58
N ARG A 44 8.83 -4.74 9.89
CA ARG A 44 7.98 -5.71 10.58
C ARG A 44 7.44 -5.18 11.91
N SER A 45 8.24 -4.44 12.65
CA SER A 45 7.81 -3.88 13.93
C SER A 45 6.67 -2.87 13.80
N LYS A 46 6.47 -2.30 12.62
CA LYS A 46 5.40 -1.35 12.35
C LYS A 46 4.29 -1.92 11.49
N SER A 47 4.38 -3.20 11.15
CA SER A 47 3.47 -3.82 10.20
C SER A 47 2.01 -3.79 10.65
N ASN A 48 1.73 -4.05 11.91
CA ASN A 48 0.37 -4.05 12.43
C ASN A 48 -0.29 -2.67 12.34
N GLU A 49 0.44 -1.62 12.73
CA GLU A 49 -0.05 -0.25 12.62
C GLU A 49 -0.28 0.14 11.17
N ALA A 50 0.67 -0.18 10.31
CA ALA A 50 0.60 0.13 8.90
C ALA A 50 -0.60 -0.55 8.25
N ALA A 51 -0.80 -1.83 8.50
CA ALA A 51 -1.92 -2.58 7.96
C ALA A 51 -3.26 -1.99 8.42
N SER A 52 -3.36 -1.61 9.70
CA SER A 52 -4.57 -0.98 10.23
C SER A 52 -4.87 0.33 9.52
N GLN A 53 -3.85 1.17 9.30
CA GLN A 53 -4.02 2.44 8.61
C GLN A 53 -4.45 2.24 7.16
N LEU A 54 -3.84 1.29 6.47
CA LEU A 54 -4.20 0.99 5.08
C LEU A 54 -5.66 0.54 4.97
N LYS A 55 -6.13 -0.24 5.92
CA LYS A 55 -7.50 -0.75 5.91
C LYS A 55 -8.55 0.32 6.19
N THR A 56 -8.15 1.47 6.73
CA THR A 56 -9.09 2.57 6.98
C THR A 56 -9.40 3.37 5.72
N ILE A 57 -8.62 3.20 4.66
CA ILE A 57 -8.81 3.92 3.42
C ILE A 57 -9.89 3.22 2.60
N GLN A 58 -10.92 3.97 2.20
CA GLN A 58 -12.02 3.42 1.42
C GLN A 58 -11.57 3.06 0.01
N ASN A 59 -12.14 1.98 -0.51
CA ASN A 59 -11.94 1.52 -1.90
C ASN A 59 -10.50 1.12 -2.21
N VAL A 60 -9.75 0.71 -1.20
CA VAL A 60 -8.40 0.20 -1.38
C VAL A 60 -8.37 -1.26 -0.95
N GLU A 61 -7.92 -2.13 -1.84
CA GLU A 61 -7.66 -3.52 -1.50
C GLU A 61 -6.26 -3.63 -0.93
N VAL A 62 -6.14 -4.28 0.21
CA VAL A 62 -4.86 -4.49 0.87
C VAL A 62 -4.65 -5.98 1.04
N ASN A 63 -3.58 -6.51 0.46
CA ASN A 63 -3.25 -7.92 0.55
C ASN A 63 -1.83 -8.09 1.07
N PHE A 64 -1.68 -8.89 2.11
CA PHE A 64 -0.38 -9.29 2.60
C PHE A 64 0.21 -10.31 1.64
N LEU A 65 1.44 -10.08 1.19
CA LEU A 65 2.09 -10.99 0.25
C LEU A 65 3.08 -11.93 0.93
N LYS A 66 4.03 -11.36 1.67
CA LYS A 66 5.09 -12.18 2.27
C LYS A 66 5.88 -11.38 3.28
N THR A 67 6.64 -12.09 4.09
CA THR A 67 7.65 -11.52 4.97
C THR A 67 9.02 -11.83 4.38
N ILE A 68 9.83 -10.80 4.26
CA ILE A 68 11.20 -10.95 3.75
C ILE A 68 12.15 -11.22 4.92
#